data_92e35fd2bfa058f6ed16a755961f8cb6
#
_entry.id   92e35fd2bfa058f6ed16a755961f8cb6
#
_cell.length_a   1.000
_cell.length_b   1.000
_cell.length_c   1.000
_cell.angle_alpha   90.00
_cell.angle_beta   90.00
_cell.angle_gamma   90.00
#
_symmetry.space_group_name_H-M   'P 1'
#
loop_
_entity.id
_entity.type
_entity.pdbx_description
1 polymer ?
#
loop_
_entity_poly.entity_id
_entity_poly.type
_entity_poly.pdbx_seq_one_letter_code
_entity_poly.pdbx_strand_id
1 'polypeptide(L)'
;MKKILSLLAIGSLFIMYGSFVSETPFSDGPYVFNKGKKRLVQWVEDSMAKKKMLSPKNYSKFKSKDEKYFNPKYLFSGYTNEDIGTFEFDEVEKIAALSDIHGQYDLFIEILRNNGIIDDQNQWAFGEGHFVIVGDIFDRGDKVQECLWFVYQLEQQAAKSGGKVHYLLGNHEVMVLTGDLRYVHDKYLQTEQLFQMPYWQIFGPESELGKWLRTKPVTIRINDIQFVHGGLSPALTVSKFNAAEINNTFWNKIIDATPQDSIYNDPRIKFLNKSQGPIWYRGYFRDDNFNESQLDTVLDYFGVERIVVGHTSQDRVLSVFNDKVIVVDSSIKLGESGEILFVESGEPSIGNIMGDRRKL
;
A
#
# COMPACT_ATOMS: atom_id res chain seq x y z
N MET A 1 73.25 19.61 -22.25
CA MET A 1 72.19 18.58 -22.15
C MET A 1 71.44 18.85 -20.87
N LYS A 2 70.27 19.58 -20.95
CA LYS A 2 69.44 19.89 -19.79
C LYS A 2 68.26 18.90 -19.77
N LYS A 3 68.06 18.13 -18.68
CA LYS A 3 66.91 17.30 -18.45
C LYS A 3 65.76 18.16 -17.92
N ILE A 4 64.65 18.13 -18.62
CA ILE A 4 63.41 18.76 -18.21
C ILE A 4 62.61 17.66 -17.46
N LEU A 5 62.35 17.87 -16.16
CA LEU A 5 61.40 17.10 -15.38
C LEU A 5 60.00 17.67 -15.60
N SER A 6 59.11 16.91 -16.15
CA SER A 6 57.71 17.26 -16.21
C SER A 6 57.02 16.74 -14.96
N LEU A 7 56.54 17.67 -14.11
CA LEU A 7 55.62 17.36 -13.01
C LEU A 7 54.20 17.16 -13.61
N LEU A 8 53.68 15.93 -13.47
CA LEU A 8 52.25 15.66 -13.67
C LEU A 8 51.50 16.03 -12.39
N ALA A 9 50.74 17.11 -12.45
CA ALA A 9 49.80 17.45 -11.39
C ALA A 9 48.55 16.60 -11.56
N ILE A 10 48.32 15.64 -10.65
CA ILE A 10 47.07 14.90 -10.52
C ILE A 10 46.07 15.83 -9.81
N GLY A 11 45.20 16.44 -10.58
CA GLY A 11 44.10 17.20 -10.05
C GLY A 11 43.01 16.22 -9.53
N SER A 12 42.90 16.10 -8.21
CA SER A 12 41.79 15.42 -7.57
C SER A 12 40.50 16.22 -7.78
N LEU A 13 39.63 15.72 -8.66
CA LEU A 13 38.29 16.27 -8.85
C LEU A 13 37.44 15.88 -7.64
N PHE A 14 37.36 16.76 -6.65
CA PHE A 14 36.35 16.64 -5.59
C PHE A 14 34.99 16.94 -6.22
N ILE A 15 34.23 15.90 -6.53
CA ILE A 15 32.80 16.02 -6.81
C ILE A 15 32.15 16.38 -5.47
N MET A 16 31.89 17.68 -5.24
CA MET A 16 30.99 18.09 -4.18
C MET A 16 29.59 17.60 -4.56
N TYR A 17 29.13 16.52 -3.96
CA TYR A 17 27.73 16.22 -3.87
C TYR A 17 27.09 17.35 -3.06
N GLY A 18 26.52 18.34 -3.74
CA GLY A 18 25.67 19.32 -3.12
C GLY A 18 24.50 18.59 -2.50
N SER A 19 24.45 18.50 -1.18
CA SER A 19 23.27 18.08 -0.44
C SER A 19 22.17 19.09 -0.77
N PHE A 20 21.14 18.65 -1.49
CA PHE A 20 19.87 19.36 -1.56
C PHE A 20 19.25 19.30 -0.15
N VAL A 21 19.65 20.21 0.69
CA VAL A 21 18.95 20.47 1.95
C VAL A 21 17.75 21.33 1.55
N SER A 22 16.54 20.84 1.72
CA SER A 22 15.33 21.66 1.65
C SER A 22 15.52 22.86 2.56
N GLU A 23 15.26 24.05 2.04
CA GLU A 23 15.37 25.30 2.83
C GLU A 23 14.41 25.33 4.02
N THR A 24 13.34 24.51 3.98
CA THR A 24 12.36 24.38 5.07
C THR A 24 12.61 23.10 5.87
N PRO A 25 12.69 23.18 7.21
CA PRO A 25 12.80 21.99 8.05
C PRO A 25 11.65 21.03 7.83
N PHE A 26 11.93 19.73 7.75
CA PHE A 26 10.92 18.71 7.59
C PHE A 26 10.93 17.70 8.75
N SER A 27 9.80 17.03 8.93
CA SER A 27 9.63 15.92 9.86
C SER A 27 9.08 14.70 9.13
N ASP A 28 9.48 13.49 9.58
CA ASP A 28 9.07 12.24 8.95
C ASP A 28 9.19 11.06 9.93
N GLY A 29 8.36 10.04 9.74
CA GLY A 29 8.31 8.85 10.59
C GLY A 29 7.10 8.87 11.53
N PRO A 30 7.08 8.02 12.58
CA PRO A 30 8.20 7.21 13.02
C PRO A 30 8.41 5.93 12.21
N TYR A 31 9.63 5.44 12.18
CA TYR A 31 10.02 4.14 11.65
C TYR A 31 10.41 3.23 12.82
N VAL A 32 9.86 2.03 12.87
CA VAL A 32 9.99 1.14 14.03
C VAL A 32 10.67 -0.16 13.64
N PHE A 33 11.76 -0.48 14.33
CA PHE A 33 12.54 -1.70 14.09
C PHE A 33 12.46 -2.65 15.27
N ASN A 34 12.25 -3.92 14.99
CA ASN A 34 12.12 -4.98 15.98
C ASN A 34 13.49 -5.31 16.61
N LYS A 35 13.57 -5.26 17.93
CA LYS A 35 14.78 -5.61 18.72
C LYS A 35 14.38 -6.54 19.88
N GLY A 36 13.95 -7.75 19.52
CA GLY A 36 13.40 -8.71 20.47
C GLY A 36 12.12 -8.17 21.15
N LYS A 37 12.13 -8.06 22.49
CA LYS A 37 10.98 -7.51 23.24
C LYS A 37 10.91 -5.98 23.21
N LYS A 38 11.88 -5.30 22.57
CA LYS A 38 11.94 -3.84 22.45
C LYS A 38 11.70 -3.42 21.01
N ARG A 39 11.44 -2.12 20.82
CA ARG A 39 11.30 -1.47 19.53
C ARG A 39 12.25 -0.29 19.47
N LEU A 40 13.13 -0.25 18.46
CA LEU A 40 13.90 0.94 18.13
C LEU A 40 13.02 1.82 17.24
N VAL A 41 12.64 2.98 17.75
CA VAL A 41 11.89 4.00 16.99
C VAL A 41 12.87 5.04 16.50
N GLN A 42 12.85 5.32 15.20
CA GLN A 42 13.62 6.37 14.55
C GLN A 42 12.67 7.33 13.84
N TRP A 43 12.97 8.62 13.84
CA TRP A 43 12.20 9.63 13.14
C TRP A 43 13.08 10.82 12.77
N VAL A 44 12.61 11.64 11.84
CA VAL A 44 13.18 12.94 11.53
C VAL A 44 12.34 14.01 12.20
N GLU A 45 12.96 14.93 12.90
CA GLU A 45 12.30 16.10 13.47
C GLU A 45 13.19 17.32 13.24
N ASP A 46 12.63 18.35 12.59
CA ASP A 46 13.33 19.55 12.19
C ASP A 46 14.62 19.22 11.39
N SER A 47 14.52 18.33 10.38
CA SER A 47 15.60 17.83 9.54
C SER A 47 16.74 17.10 10.30
N MET A 48 16.47 16.63 11.51
CA MET A 48 17.44 15.88 12.31
C MET A 48 16.95 14.48 12.62
N ALA A 49 17.78 13.47 12.38
CA ALA A 49 17.49 12.10 12.74
C ALA A 49 17.50 11.91 14.27
N LYS A 50 16.43 11.36 14.80
CA LYS A 50 16.27 11.03 16.22
C LYS A 50 15.94 9.55 16.40
N LYS A 51 16.26 9.00 17.57
CA LYS A 51 15.95 7.60 17.90
C LYS A 51 15.66 7.40 19.38
N LYS A 52 14.81 6.42 19.68
CA LYS A 52 14.48 6.02 21.05
C LYS A 52 14.19 4.52 21.13
N MET A 53 14.62 3.88 22.20
CA MET A 53 14.27 2.49 22.47
C MET A 53 13.00 2.42 23.33
N LEU A 54 11.96 1.79 22.79
CA LEU A 54 10.70 1.53 23.50
C LEU A 54 10.66 0.09 24.01
N SER A 55 9.91 -0.10 25.08
CA SER A 55 9.63 -1.41 25.70
C SER A 55 8.21 -1.41 26.25
N PRO A 56 7.63 -2.59 26.59
CA PRO A 56 6.33 -2.67 27.27
C PRO A 56 6.21 -1.82 28.54
N LYS A 57 7.35 -1.47 29.17
CA LYS A 57 7.37 -0.68 30.41
C LYS A 57 7.42 0.84 30.21
N ASN A 58 7.80 1.31 29.02
CA ASN A 58 8.05 2.74 28.79
C ASN A 58 7.42 3.34 27.53
N TYR A 59 6.72 2.55 26.71
CA TYR A 59 6.15 3.04 25.47
C TYR A 59 5.15 4.19 25.67
N SER A 60 4.39 4.18 26.77
CA SER A 60 3.43 5.23 27.12
C SER A 60 4.08 6.61 27.38
N LYS A 61 5.40 6.65 27.59
CA LYS A 61 6.18 7.89 27.76
C LYS A 61 6.72 8.42 26.43
N PHE A 62 6.47 7.74 25.32
CA PHE A 62 6.84 8.22 24.01
C PHE A 62 5.77 9.19 23.53
N LYS A 63 6.17 10.42 23.25
CA LYS A 63 5.35 11.44 22.62
C LYS A 63 5.99 11.77 21.28
N SER A 64 5.28 11.55 20.20
CA SER A 64 5.59 12.11 18.90
C SER A 64 4.80 13.40 18.72
N LYS A 65 5.30 14.36 17.96
CA LYS A 65 4.50 15.54 17.54
C LYS A 65 3.21 15.10 16.81
N ASP A 66 3.23 13.88 16.29
CA ASP A 66 2.22 13.33 15.38
C ASP A 66 1.44 12.16 16.01
N GLU A 67 0.96 12.35 17.27
CA GLU A 67 0.17 11.36 17.99
C GLU A 67 -1.15 10.98 17.27
N LYS A 68 -1.55 11.73 16.26
CA LYS A 68 -2.81 11.53 15.52
C LYS A 68 -2.87 10.23 14.73
N TYR A 69 -1.74 9.79 14.17
CA TYR A 69 -1.67 8.61 13.31
C TYR A 69 -0.79 7.48 13.87
N PHE A 70 0.02 7.73 14.90
CA PHE A 70 0.88 6.73 15.52
C PHE A 70 0.68 6.64 17.03
N ASN A 71 0.21 5.50 17.50
CA ASN A 71 0.10 5.22 18.93
C ASN A 71 0.91 3.96 19.27
N PRO A 72 2.00 4.10 20.05
CA PRO A 72 2.90 2.99 20.35
C PRO A 72 2.25 1.86 21.16
N LYS A 73 1.03 2.03 21.71
CA LYS A 73 0.29 0.94 22.37
C LYS A 73 0.05 -0.24 21.43
N TYR A 74 -0.15 0.03 20.14
CA TYR A 74 -0.41 -1.00 19.13
C TYR A 74 0.82 -1.85 18.81
N LEU A 75 2.05 -1.35 19.09
CA LEU A 75 3.28 -2.13 18.97
C LEU A 75 3.41 -3.22 20.05
N PHE A 76 2.67 -3.09 21.13
CA PHE A 76 2.73 -3.96 22.31
C PHE A 76 1.37 -4.54 22.69
N SER A 77 0.40 -4.47 21.78
CA SER A 77 -0.98 -4.93 22.00
C SER A 77 -1.10 -6.45 22.14
N GLY A 78 -0.10 -7.20 21.64
CA GLY A 78 -0.18 -8.64 21.52
C GLY A 78 -1.08 -9.10 20.36
N TYR A 79 -1.57 -8.17 19.54
CA TYR A 79 -2.37 -8.51 18.36
C TYR A 79 -1.57 -9.37 17.39
N THR A 80 -2.17 -10.44 16.95
CA THR A 80 -1.74 -11.26 15.82
C THR A 80 -2.90 -11.32 14.84
N ASN A 81 -2.62 -11.05 13.57
CA ASN A 81 -3.63 -11.26 12.53
C ASN A 81 -3.77 -12.76 12.28
N GLU A 82 -4.90 -13.33 12.67
CA GLU A 82 -5.19 -14.75 12.51
C GLU A 82 -5.55 -15.10 11.06
N ASP A 83 -5.86 -14.10 10.22
CA ASP A 83 -6.25 -14.29 8.83
C ASP A 83 -5.06 -14.34 7.85
N ILE A 84 -3.81 -14.31 8.33
CA ILE A 84 -2.64 -14.43 7.44
C ILE A 84 -2.72 -15.75 6.66
N GLY A 85 -2.79 -15.66 5.33
CA GLY A 85 -2.98 -16.83 4.45
C GLY A 85 -4.44 -17.14 4.13
N THR A 86 -5.39 -16.42 4.71
CA THR A 86 -6.81 -16.46 4.32
C THR A 86 -7.06 -15.43 3.23
N PHE A 87 -7.58 -15.87 2.10
CA PHE A 87 -7.84 -15.04 0.93
C PHE A 87 -9.30 -15.01 0.51
N GLU A 88 -10.16 -15.73 1.22
CA GLU A 88 -11.57 -15.87 0.93
C GLU A 88 -12.38 -15.65 2.20
N PHE A 89 -13.42 -14.82 2.10
CA PHE A 89 -14.30 -14.43 3.19
C PHE A 89 -15.74 -14.50 2.68
N ASP A 90 -16.58 -15.23 3.38
CA ASP A 90 -17.98 -15.41 3.02
C ASP A 90 -18.90 -14.82 4.09
N GLU A 91 -20.16 -14.62 3.75
CA GLU A 91 -21.22 -14.12 4.65
C GLU A 91 -20.94 -12.72 5.21
N VAL A 92 -20.27 -11.87 4.43
CA VAL A 92 -19.95 -10.47 4.81
C VAL A 92 -21.09 -9.55 4.37
N GLU A 93 -21.80 -8.98 5.33
CA GLU A 93 -22.97 -8.12 5.05
C GLU A 93 -22.60 -6.74 4.55
N LYS A 94 -21.46 -6.20 5.02
CA LYS A 94 -21.04 -4.82 4.73
C LYS A 94 -19.58 -4.80 4.26
N ILE A 95 -19.39 -4.28 3.07
CA ILE A 95 -18.07 -4.08 2.48
C ILE A 95 -17.94 -2.61 2.10
N ALA A 96 -16.76 -2.02 2.37
CA ALA A 96 -16.38 -0.72 1.84
C ALA A 96 -15.01 -0.85 1.14
N ALA A 97 -14.79 -0.10 0.04
CA ALA A 97 -13.52 -0.17 -0.68
C ALA A 97 -13.11 1.15 -1.32
N LEU A 98 -11.82 1.46 -1.29
CA LEU A 98 -11.17 2.54 -2.04
C LEU A 98 -9.74 2.13 -2.42
N SER A 99 -9.03 2.96 -3.19
CA SER A 99 -7.69 2.64 -3.70
C SER A 99 -6.86 3.90 -3.96
N ASP A 100 -5.56 3.70 -4.27
CA ASP A 100 -4.66 4.71 -4.83
C ASP A 100 -4.58 5.99 -3.98
N ILE A 101 -4.41 5.80 -2.66
CA ILE A 101 -4.33 6.88 -1.66
C ILE A 101 -3.08 7.73 -1.86
N HIS A 102 -1.95 7.09 -2.18
CA HIS A 102 -0.68 7.75 -2.50
C HIS A 102 -0.29 8.85 -1.51
N GLY A 103 -0.33 8.56 -0.23
CA GLY A 103 0.08 9.51 0.81
C GLY A 103 -0.86 10.71 1.03
N GLN A 104 -2.07 10.71 0.51
CA GLN A 104 -3.07 11.76 0.73
C GLN A 104 -3.83 11.53 2.05
N TYR A 105 -3.08 11.56 3.17
CA TYR A 105 -3.59 11.20 4.49
C TYR A 105 -4.81 12.01 4.92
N ASP A 106 -4.79 13.34 4.77
CA ASP A 106 -5.88 14.18 5.27
C ASP A 106 -7.18 13.90 4.51
N LEU A 107 -7.11 13.80 3.19
CA LEU A 107 -8.25 13.44 2.34
C LEU A 107 -8.75 12.02 2.65
N PHE A 108 -7.84 11.08 2.84
CA PHE A 108 -8.18 9.70 3.21
C PHE A 108 -8.98 9.66 4.53
N ILE A 109 -8.51 10.36 5.57
CA ILE A 109 -9.20 10.44 6.85
C ILE A 109 -10.59 11.11 6.71
N GLU A 110 -10.68 12.16 5.90
CA GLU A 110 -11.94 12.86 5.65
C GLU A 110 -12.97 11.95 4.98
N ILE A 111 -12.58 11.23 3.93
CA ILE A 111 -13.44 10.26 3.25
C ILE A 111 -13.91 9.19 4.25
N LEU A 112 -13.02 8.60 5.03
CA LEU A 112 -13.40 7.54 5.97
C LEU A 112 -14.34 8.02 7.06
N ARG A 113 -14.13 9.22 7.60
CA ARG A 113 -14.96 9.80 8.66
C ARG A 113 -16.35 10.15 8.15
N ASN A 114 -16.44 10.88 7.06
CA ASN A 114 -17.70 11.32 6.50
C ASN A 114 -18.57 10.16 5.99
N ASN A 115 -17.95 9.02 5.72
CA ASN A 115 -18.62 7.80 5.28
C ASN A 115 -18.80 6.73 6.37
N GLY A 116 -18.50 7.06 7.64
CA GLY A 116 -18.79 6.21 8.80
C GLY A 116 -17.90 4.97 8.93
N ILE A 117 -16.74 4.94 8.28
CA ILE A 117 -15.72 3.89 8.50
C ILE A 117 -14.99 4.13 9.82
N ILE A 118 -14.76 5.40 10.14
CA ILE A 118 -14.17 5.84 11.41
C ILE A 118 -15.02 6.94 12.05
N ASP A 119 -14.91 7.09 13.37
CA ASP A 119 -15.56 8.15 14.13
C ASP A 119 -14.73 9.48 14.14
N ASP A 120 -15.25 10.50 14.82
CA ASP A 120 -14.59 11.80 14.98
C ASP A 120 -13.23 11.72 15.72
N GLN A 121 -12.97 10.66 16.45
CA GLN A 121 -11.71 10.38 17.11
C GLN A 121 -10.77 9.50 16.26
N ASN A 122 -11.10 9.27 15.01
CA ASN A 122 -10.38 8.39 14.08
C ASN A 122 -10.29 6.94 14.59
N GLN A 123 -11.30 6.45 15.31
CA GLN A 123 -11.39 5.06 15.72
C GLN A 123 -12.36 4.32 14.79
N TRP A 124 -12.17 3.01 14.68
CA TRP A 124 -13.05 2.14 13.89
C TRP A 124 -14.53 2.28 14.29
N ALA A 125 -15.39 2.55 13.33
CA ALA A 125 -16.83 2.74 13.52
C ALA A 125 -17.71 1.86 12.59
N PHE A 126 -17.08 1.04 11.71
CA PHE A 126 -17.82 0.26 10.70
C PHE A 126 -18.37 -1.08 11.22
N GLY A 127 -18.25 -1.35 12.53
CA GLY A 127 -18.78 -2.56 13.18
C GLY A 127 -18.10 -3.83 12.68
N GLU A 128 -18.89 -4.82 12.30
CA GLU A 128 -18.43 -6.11 11.74
C GLU A 128 -18.11 -6.03 10.23
N GLY A 129 -18.23 -4.87 9.61
CA GLY A 129 -17.97 -4.66 8.18
C GLY A 129 -16.50 -4.91 7.79
N HIS A 130 -16.29 -5.20 6.52
CA HIS A 130 -14.97 -5.36 5.91
C HIS A 130 -14.61 -4.11 5.11
N PHE A 131 -13.48 -3.47 5.43
CA PHE A 131 -12.94 -2.34 4.68
C PHE A 131 -11.72 -2.78 3.87
N VAL A 132 -11.74 -2.54 2.55
CA VAL A 132 -10.69 -2.96 1.62
C VAL A 132 -9.97 -1.75 1.05
N ILE A 133 -8.67 -1.69 1.23
CA ILE A 133 -7.77 -0.78 0.52
C ILE A 133 -7.16 -1.58 -0.63
N VAL A 134 -7.53 -1.24 -1.87
CA VAL A 134 -7.17 -2.01 -3.06
C VAL A 134 -5.79 -1.58 -3.60
N GLY A 135 -4.82 -1.39 -2.69
CA GLY A 135 -3.43 -1.06 -2.99
C GLY A 135 -3.13 0.44 -3.11
N ASP A 136 -1.86 0.71 -3.33
CA ASP A 136 -1.25 2.00 -3.63
C ASP A 136 -1.46 3.08 -2.55
N ILE A 137 -0.95 2.79 -1.34
CA ILE A 137 -0.70 3.81 -0.29
C ILE A 137 0.63 4.50 -0.54
N PHE A 138 1.63 3.76 -1.05
CA PHE A 138 2.98 4.27 -1.29
C PHE A 138 3.06 5.27 -2.44
N ASP A 139 4.15 6.03 -2.42
CA ASP A 139 4.61 6.96 -3.44
C ASP A 139 3.77 8.25 -3.60
N ARG A 140 4.30 9.20 -4.39
CA ARG A 140 3.71 10.49 -4.80
C ARG A 140 3.55 11.49 -3.66
N GLY A 141 2.65 11.26 -2.71
CA GLY A 141 2.38 12.17 -1.59
C GLY A 141 3.42 12.06 -0.47
N ASP A 142 3.41 13.05 0.40
CA ASP A 142 4.39 13.21 1.48
C ASP A 142 3.93 12.62 2.83
N LYS A 143 2.72 12.02 2.89
CA LYS A 143 2.15 11.43 4.11
C LYS A 143 1.88 9.93 4.02
N VAL A 144 2.74 9.20 3.29
CA VAL A 144 2.67 7.74 3.18
C VAL A 144 2.82 7.06 4.54
N GLN A 145 3.76 7.55 5.35
CA GLN A 145 4.04 6.97 6.68
C GLN A 145 2.85 7.10 7.63
N GLU A 146 2.16 8.23 7.55
CA GLU A 146 0.93 8.52 8.28
C GLU A 146 -0.19 7.56 7.89
N CYS A 147 -0.41 7.36 6.59
CA CYS A 147 -1.40 6.41 6.08
C CYS A 147 -1.11 4.98 6.56
N LEU A 148 0.13 4.52 6.43
CA LEU A 148 0.53 3.15 6.82
C LEU A 148 0.30 2.89 8.31
N TRP A 149 0.73 3.82 9.19
CA TRP A 149 0.50 3.66 10.62
C TRP A 149 -0.97 3.73 11.00
N PHE A 150 -1.72 4.57 10.33
CA PHE A 150 -3.16 4.65 10.55
C PHE A 150 -3.84 3.32 10.20
N VAL A 151 -3.57 2.77 9.02
CA VAL A 151 -4.14 1.49 8.59
C VAL A 151 -3.69 0.33 9.49
N TYR A 152 -2.41 0.29 9.89
CA TYR A 152 -1.89 -0.69 10.84
C TYR A 152 -2.66 -0.71 12.16
N GLN A 153 -3.06 0.46 12.66
CA GLN A 153 -3.82 0.59 13.90
C GLN A 153 -5.30 0.29 13.70
N LEU A 154 -5.84 0.71 12.55
CA LEU A 154 -7.24 0.50 12.21
C LEU A 154 -7.57 -1.00 12.05
N GLU A 155 -6.64 -1.79 11.48
CA GLU A 155 -6.75 -3.25 11.39
C GLU A 155 -6.93 -3.89 12.79
N GLN A 156 -6.12 -3.44 13.77
CA GLN A 156 -6.23 -3.96 15.13
C GLN A 156 -7.50 -3.49 15.86
N GLN A 157 -8.04 -2.35 15.49
CA GLN A 157 -9.30 -1.84 16.04
C GLN A 157 -10.50 -2.59 15.45
N ALA A 158 -10.51 -2.77 14.13
CA ALA A 158 -11.55 -3.51 13.43
C ALA A 158 -11.69 -4.94 13.97
N ALA A 159 -10.57 -5.66 14.14
CA ALA A 159 -10.55 -7.01 14.67
C ALA A 159 -11.19 -7.12 16.07
N LYS A 160 -11.08 -6.10 16.92
CA LYS A 160 -11.73 -6.06 18.25
C LYS A 160 -13.24 -5.89 18.18
N SER A 161 -13.74 -5.36 17.09
CA SER A 161 -15.17 -5.13 16.84
C SER A 161 -15.81 -6.21 15.95
N GLY A 162 -15.06 -7.28 15.64
CA GLY A 162 -15.52 -8.33 14.70
C GLY A 162 -15.40 -7.97 13.23
N GLY A 163 -14.96 -6.74 12.92
CA GLY A 163 -14.74 -6.27 11.55
C GLY A 163 -13.32 -6.54 11.05
N LYS A 164 -13.06 -6.21 9.80
CA LYS A 164 -11.73 -6.42 9.18
C LYS A 164 -11.30 -5.24 8.31
N VAL A 165 -10.01 -4.95 8.33
CA VAL A 165 -9.36 -4.09 7.34
C VAL A 165 -8.45 -4.95 6.47
N HIS A 166 -8.74 -4.98 5.18
CA HIS A 166 -7.93 -5.66 4.17
C HIS A 166 -7.09 -4.61 3.43
N TYR A 167 -5.79 -4.72 3.52
CA TYR A 167 -4.88 -3.93 2.71
C TYR A 167 -4.23 -4.83 1.68
N LEU A 168 -4.48 -4.57 0.40
CA LEU A 168 -3.89 -5.31 -0.70
C LEU A 168 -2.61 -4.63 -1.18
N LEU A 169 -1.64 -5.41 -1.64
CA LEU A 169 -0.46 -4.85 -2.26
C LEU A 169 -0.78 -4.43 -3.71
N GLY A 170 -0.60 -3.14 -3.99
CA GLY A 170 -0.57 -2.61 -5.34
C GLY A 170 0.83 -2.64 -5.95
N ASN A 171 0.98 -2.06 -7.12
CA ASN A 171 2.28 -2.03 -7.78
C ASN A 171 3.26 -1.10 -7.06
N HIS A 172 2.81 -0.02 -6.42
CA HIS A 172 3.68 0.90 -5.69
C HIS A 172 4.23 0.29 -4.40
N GLU A 173 3.47 -0.52 -3.68
CA GLU A 173 3.99 -1.30 -2.55
C GLU A 173 5.10 -2.25 -3.02
N VAL A 174 4.83 -3.02 -4.08
CA VAL A 174 5.81 -3.98 -4.63
C VAL A 174 7.04 -3.26 -5.17
N MET A 175 6.89 -2.11 -5.84
CA MET A 175 8.01 -1.29 -6.32
C MET A 175 8.93 -0.91 -5.16
N VAL A 176 8.41 -0.30 -4.11
CA VAL A 176 9.21 0.10 -2.94
C VAL A 176 9.86 -1.11 -2.28
N LEU A 177 9.12 -2.18 -2.02
CA LEU A 177 9.64 -3.39 -1.37
C LEU A 177 10.73 -4.11 -2.19
N THR A 178 10.78 -3.90 -3.50
CA THR A 178 11.81 -4.44 -4.40
C THR A 178 12.89 -3.43 -4.81
N GLY A 179 12.87 -2.21 -4.26
CA GLY A 179 13.89 -1.18 -4.47
C GLY A 179 13.69 -0.30 -5.70
N ASP A 180 12.52 -0.31 -6.33
CA ASP A 180 12.16 0.63 -7.39
C ASP A 180 11.54 1.89 -6.78
N LEU A 181 12.33 2.95 -6.63
CA LEU A 181 11.98 4.18 -5.91
C LEU A 181 11.62 5.35 -6.82
N ARG A 182 11.26 5.09 -8.09
CA ARG A 182 11.04 6.13 -9.11
C ARG A 182 9.95 7.15 -8.79
N TYR A 183 9.01 6.81 -7.93
CA TYR A 183 7.85 7.65 -7.59
C TYR A 183 7.82 8.06 -6.11
N VAL A 184 8.86 7.72 -5.36
CA VAL A 184 8.99 8.06 -3.95
C VAL A 184 9.16 9.58 -3.80
N HIS A 185 8.42 10.19 -2.88
CA HIS A 185 8.50 11.61 -2.60
C HIS A 185 9.87 12.01 -2.03
N ASP A 186 10.40 13.17 -2.41
CA ASP A 186 11.74 13.64 -2.02
C ASP A 186 11.97 13.65 -0.50
N LYS A 187 10.94 13.90 0.30
CA LYS A 187 11.01 13.83 1.78
C LYS A 187 11.60 12.49 2.25
N TYR A 188 11.19 11.39 1.65
CA TYR A 188 11.63 10.05 2.03
C TYR A 188 13.06 9.74 1.57
N LEU A 189 13.49 10.30 0.44
CA LEU A 189 14.87 10.21 -0.01
C LEU A 189 15.82 11.00 0.91
N GLN A 190 15.34 12.12 1.48
CA GLN A 190 16.07 12.85 2.51
C GLN A 190 16.16 12.05 3.82
N THR A 191 15.07 11.37 4.21
CA THR A 191 15.06 10.47 5.38
C THR A 191 16.05 9.30 5.20
N GLU A 192 16.11 8.70 4.01
CA GLU A 192 17.09 7.68 3.63
C GLU A 192 18.53 8.17 3.90
N GLN A 193 18.85 9.38 3.47
CA GLN A 193 20.18 9.98 3.67
C GLN A 193 20.49 10.19 5.17
N LEU A 194 19.53 10.74 5.92
CA LEU A 194 19.69 10.98 7.37
C LEU A 194 19.84 9.68 8.17
N PHE A 195 19.16 8.61 7.77
CA PHE A 195 19.26 7.31 8.43
C PHE A 195 20.45 6.48 7.93
N GLN A 196 21.10 6.89 6.83
CA GLN A 196 22.13 6.11 6.13
C GLN A 196 21.64 4.69 5.82
N MET A 197 20.40 4.57 5.40
CA MET A 197 19.73 3.30 5.12
C MET A 197 18.82 3.48 3.91
N PRO A 198 18.96 2.71 2.83
CA PRO A 198 18.09 2.76 1.67
C PRO A 198 16.61 2.69 2.04
N TYR A 199 15.78 3.51 1.41
CA TYR A 199 14.36 3.63 1.78
C TYR A 199 13.64 2.29 1.76
N TRP A 200 13.89 1.44 0.78
CA TRP A 200 13.32 0.09 0.73
C TRP A 200 13.75 -0.81 1.92
N GLN A 201 14.96 -0.61 2.48
CA GLN A 201 15.41 -1.34 3.66
C GLN A 201 14.74 -0.85 4.94
N ILE A 202 14.26 0.41 4.97
CA ILE A 202 13.45 0.91 6.09
C ILE A 202 12.17 0.07 6.23
N PHE A 203 11.63 -0.46 5.12
CA PHE A 203 10.53 -1.42 5.10
C PHE A 203 11.00 -2.88 4.99
N GLY A 204 12.23 -3.17 5.40
CA GLY A 204 12.75 -4.53 5.48
C GLY A 204 12.04 -5.40 6.53
N PRO A 205 12.30 -6.72 6.54
CA PRO A 205 11.61 -7.67 7.44
C PRO A 205 11.86 -7.41 8.94
N GLU A 206 12.89 -6.63 9.28
CA GLU A 206 13.21 -6.24 10.66
C GLU A 206 12.40 -5.01 11.13
N SER A 207 11.74 -4.28 10.25
CA SER A 207 10.86 -3.18 10.64
C SER A 207 9.44 -3.67 10.92
N GLU A 208 8.72 -2.96 11.77
CA GLU A 208 7.35 -3.31 12.14
C GLU A 208 6.40 -3.25 10.94
N LEU A 209 6.41 -2.14 10.21
CA LEU A 209 5.59 -2.00 8.99
C LEU A 209 6.08 -2.92 7.87
N GLY A 210 7.40 -3.12 7.72
CA GLY A 210 7.92 -4.03 6.71
C GLY A 210 7.51 -5.48 6.94
N LYS A 211 7.51 -5.93 8.21
CA LYS A 211 6.97 -7.24 8.58
C LYS A 211 5.46 -7.33 8.32
N TRP A 212 4.72 -6.30 8.67
CA TRP A 212 3.27 -6.23 8.46
C TRP A 212 2.91 -6.23 6.98
N LEU A 213 3.61 -5.46 6.13
CA LEU A 213 3.41 -5.44 4.68
C LEU A 213 3.60 -6.82 4.04
N ARG A 214 4.55 -7.61 4.54
CA ARG A 214 4.81 -8.98 4.07
C ARG A 214 3.72 -9.99 4.43
N THR A 215 2.73 -9.58 5.20
CA THR A 215 1.52 -10.39 5.46
C THR A 215 0.36 -10.04 4.53
N LYS A 216 0.49 -8.99 3.71
CA LYS A 216 -0.60 -8.47 2.90
C LYS A 216 -0.72 -9.23 1.58
N PRO A 217 -1.95 -9.65 1.20
CA PRO A 217 -2.19 -10.32 -0.08
C PRO A 217 -2.20 -9.32 -1.24
N VAL A 218 -2.10 -9.83 -2.44
CA VAL A 218 -2.30 -9.10 -3.70
C VAL A 218 -3.77 -9.12 -4.13
N THR A 219 -4.47 -10.18 -3.77
CA THR A 219 -5.88 -10.37 -4.16
C THR A 219 -6.63 -11.16 -3.10
N ILE A 220 -7.89 -10.81 -2.87
CA ILE A 220 -8.81 -11.53 -1.96
C ILE A 220 -10.19 -11.62 -2.60
N ARG A 221 -10.97 -12.62 -2.19
CA ARG A 221 -12.40 -12.73 -2.47
C ARG A 221 -13.20 -12.44 -1.20
N ILE A 222 -14.21 -11.59 -1.32
CA ILE A 222 -15.22 -11.40 -0.27
C ILE A 222 -16.58 -11.64 -0.93
N ASN A 223 -17.31 -12.63 -0.45
CA ASN A 223 -18.52 -13.17 -1.07
C ASN A 223 -18.24 -13.54 -2.54
N ASP A 224 -18.97 -12.96 -3.48
CA ASP A 224 -18.86 -13.14 -4.92
C ASP A 224 -17.98 -12.08 -5.61
N ILE A 225 -17.21 -11.29 -4.85
CA ILE A 225 -16.43 -10.17 -5.35
C ILE A 225 -14.93 -10.43 -5.18
N GLN A 226 -14.16 -10.36 -6.26
CA GLN A 226 -12.71 -10.40 -6.22
C GLN A 226 -12.13 -8.99 -6.16
N PHE A 227 -11.29 -8.72 -5.16
CA PHE A 227 -10.55 -7.47 -5.02
C PHE A 227 -9.11 -7.67 -5.46
N VAL A 228 -8.60 -6.82 -6.35
CA VAL A 228 -7.24 -6.90 -6.88
C VAL A 228 -6.82 -5.54 -7.45
N HIS A 229 -5.59 -5.11 -7.20
CA HIS A 229 -5.18 -3.75 -7.54
C HIS A 229 -5.31 -3.40 -9.03
N GLY A 230 -4.66 -4.15 -9.94
CA GLY A 230 -4.71 -3.86 -11.38
C GLY A 230 -5.86 -4.56 -12.10
N GLY A 231 -6.07 -5.83 -11.81
CA GLY A 231 -7.12 -6.66 -12.41
C GLY A 231 -6.68 -8.09 -12.70
N LEU A 232 -7.64 -8.90 -13.15
CA LEU A 232 -7.41 -10.28 -13.56
C LEU A 232 -7.45 -10.35 -15.10
N SER A 233 -6.30 -10.55 -15.73
CA SER A 233 -6.22 -10.67 -17.18
C SER A 233 -6.65 -12.05 -17.66
N PRO A 234 -7.18 -12.18 -18.90
CA PRO A 234 -7.41 -13.50 -19.52
C PRO A 234 -6.14 -14.36 -19.58
N ALA A 235 -4.98 -13.73 -19.63
CA ALA A 235 -3.70 -14.45 -19.65
C ALA A 235 -3.41 -15.18 -18.31
N LEU A 236 -3.99 -14.74 -17.17
CA LEU A 236 -3.90 -15.47 -15.89
C LEU A 236 -4.64 -16.80 -15.96
N THR A 237 -5.82 -16.85 -16.60
CA THR A 237 -6.59 -18.08 -16.76
C THR A 237 -5.87 -19.07 -17.68
N VAL A 238 -5.33 -18.59 -18.80
CA VAL A 238 -4.51 -19.41 -19.72
C VAL A 238 -3.27 -19.96 -19.03
N SER A 239 -2.63 -19.15 -18.19
CA SER A 239 -1.45 -19.56 -17.41
C SER A 239 -1.81 -20.38 -16.16
N LYS A 240 -3.10 -20.59 -15.91
CA LYS A 240 -3.67 -21.39 -14.79
C LYS A 240 -3.21 -20.89 -13.41
N PHE A 241 -3.20 -19.56 -13.21
CA PHE A 241 -2.98 -18.98 -11.87
C PHE A 241 -4.31 -18.83 -11.13
N ASN A 242 -4.42 -19.42 -9.94
CA ASN A 242 -5.50 -19.11 -9.00
C ASN A 242 -5.05 -18.03 -7.99
N ALA A 243 -5.99 -17.51 -7.17
CA ALA A 243 -5.73 -16.44 -6.22
C ALA A 243 -4.66 -16.82 -5.18
N ALA A 244 -4.68 -18.05 -4.67
CA ALA A 244 -3.71 -18.54 -3.70
C ALA A 244 -2.29 -18.64 -4.30
N GLU A 245 -2.16 -19.13 -5.54
CA GLU A 245 -0.87 -19.19 -6.23
C GLU A 245 -0.30 -17.80 -6.51
N ILE A 246 -1.16 -16.84 -6.88
CA ILE A 246 -0.79 -15.44 -7.04
C ILE A 246 -0.21 -14.91 -5.72
N ASN A 247 -0.96 -14.94 -4.63
CA ASN A 247 -0.56 -14.44 -3.33
C ASN A 247 0.74 -15.11 -2.83
N ASN A 248 0.81 -16.44 -2.89
CA ASN A 248 1.98 -17.19 -2.47
C ASN A 248 3.23 -16.88 -3.31
N THR A 249 3.08 -16.60 -4.62
CA THR A 249 4.20 -16.22 -5.46
C THR A 249 4.72 -14.83 -5.09
N PHE A 250 3.84 -13.87 -4.84
CA PHE A 250 4.27 -12.55 -4.35
C PHE A 250 4.98 -12.65 -3.02
N TRP A 251 4.41 -13.33 -2.03
CA TRP A 251 5.01 -13.47 -0.70
C TRP A 251 6.36 -14.16 -0.71
N ASN A 252 6.48 -15.26 -1.42
CA ASN A 252 7.65 -16.12 -1.30
C ASN A 252 8.75 -15.82 -2.33
N LYS A 253 8.43 -15.03 -3.38
CA LYS A 253 9.36 -14.90 -4.51
C LYS A 253 9.50 -13.49 -5.07
N ILE A 254 8.55 -12.58 -4.86
CA ILE A 254 8.59 -11.25 -5.50
C ILE A 254 8.98 -10.17 -4.50
N ILE A 255 8.31 -10.10 -3.33
CA ILE A 255 8.41 -8.96 -2.40
C ILE A 255 9.84 -8.67 -1.95
N ASP A 256 10.67 -9.68 -1.70
CA ASP A 256 12.05 -9.51 -1.25
C ASP A 256 13.09 -9.71 -2.38
N ALA A 257 12.62 -9.86 -3.63
CA ALA A 257 13.51 -10.01 -4.77
C ALA A 257 13.97 -8.63 -5.27
N THR A 258 15.26 -8.51 -5.58
CA THR A 258 15.80 -7.33 -6.24
C THR A 258 15.76 -7.47 -7.76
N PRO A 259 15.79 -6.37 -8.53
CA PRO A 259 15.83 -6.44 -10.00
C PRO A 259 16.98 -7.26 -10.58
N GLN A 260 18.05 -7.48 -9.81
CA GLN A 260 19.22 -8.28 -10.20
C GLN A 260 19.05 -9.77 -9.90
N ASP A 261 18.03 -10.16 -9.12
CA ASP A 261 17.84 -11.55 -8.75
C ASP A 261 17.45 -12.42 -9.95
N SER A 262 18.05 -13.62 -10.02
CA SER A 262 17.80 -14.60 -11.08
C SER A 262 16.33 -15.06 -11.13
N ILE A 263 15.57 -14.84 -10.06
CA ILE A 263 14.16 -15.16 -9.97
C ILE A 263 13.32 -14.44 -11.04
N TYR A 264 13.73 -13.22 -11.46
CA TYR A 264 13.10 -12.52 -12.57
C TYR A 264 13.36 -13.16 -13.94
N ASN A 265 14.22 -14.19 -14.00
CA ASN A 265 14.39 -15.01 -15.20
C ASN A 265 13.31 -16.11 -15.30
N ASP A 266 12.58 -16.42 -14.22
CA ASP A 266 11.42 -17.31 -14.27
C ASP A 266 10.26 -16.62 -15.02
N PRO A 267 9.81 -17.15 -16.16
CA PRO A 267 8.76 -16.53 -16.97
C PRO A 267 7.43 -16.35 -16.21
N ARG A 268 7.09 -17.28 -15.30
CA ARG A 268 5.85 -17.22 -14.50
C ARG A 268 5.89 -16.07 -13.50
N ILE A 269 7.02 -15.88 -12.81
CA ILE A 269 7.20 -14.80 -11.84
C ILE A 269 7.24 -13.46 -12.56
N LYS A 270 8.00 -13.38 -13.65
CA LYS A 270 8.06 -12.18 -14.48
C LYS A 270 6.68 -11.79 -15.05
N PHE A 271 5.87 -12.77 -15.42
CA PHE A 271 4.51 -12.55 -15.91
C PHE A 271 3.63 -11.87 -14.82
N LEU A 272 3.65 -12.36 -13.58
CA LEU A 272 2.85 -11.79 -12.50
C LEU A 272 3.24 -10.35 -12.15
N ASN A 273 4.50 -9.97 -12.33
CA ASN A 273 5.00 -8.62 -12.05
C ASN A 273 5.15 -7.76 -13.33
N LYS A 274 4.31 -7.95 -14.34
CA LYS A 274 4.26 -7.18 -15.60
C LYS A 274 2.82 -6.87 -16.00
N SER A 275 2.64 -6.20 -17.13
CA SER A 275 1.37 -5.62 -17.59
C SER A 275 0.17 -6.55 -17.65
N GLN A 276 0.37 -7.86 -17.74
CA GLN A 276 -0.70 -8.86 -17.67
C GLN A 276 -0.89 -9.45 -16.27
N GLY A 277 -0.03 -9.08 -15.33
CA GLY A 277 -0.13 -9.51 -13.93
C GLY A 277 -1.12 -8.68 -13.12
N PRO A 278 -1.50 -9.20 -11.93
CA PRO A 278 -2.65 -8.70 -11.17
C PRO A 278 -2.49 -7.28 -10.62
N ILE A 279 -1.26 -6.79 -10.48
CA ILE A 279 -1.00 -5.43 -9.94
C ILE A 279 -0.72 -4.39 -11.03
N TRP A 280 -0.66 -4.80 -12.31
CA TRP A 280 -0.35 -3.92 -13.43
C TRP A 280 -1.39 -3.91 -14.54
N TYR A 281 -2.34 -4.86 -14.53
CA TYR A 281 -3.30 -5.01 -15.62
C TYR A 281 -4.22 -3.81 -15.74
N ARG A 282 -4.42 -3.35 -16.99
CA ARG A 282 -5.28 -2.20 -17.34
C ARG A 282 -6.23 -2.52 -18.49
N GLY A 283 -6.32 -3.80 -18.91
CA GLY A 283 -7.02 -4.19 -20.12
C GLY A 283 -8.49 -3.82 -20.12
N TYR A 284 -9.17 -3.84 -18.98
CA TYR A 284 -10.57 -3.41 -18.87
C TYR A 284 -10.85 -2.00 -19.42
N PHE A 285 -9.84 -1.12 -19.40
CA PHE A 285 -9.98 0.30 -19.73
C PHE A 285 -9.09 0.75 -20.90
N ARG A 286 -8.09 -0.05 -21.29
CA ARG A 286 -7.05 0.38 -22.23
C ARG A 286 -6.80 -0.59 -23.39
N ASP A 287 -7.49 -1.72 -23.43
CA ASP A 287 -7.41 -2.68 -24.53
C ASP A 287 -8.72 -2.65 -25.31
N ASP A 288 -8.70 -2.01 -26.48
CA ASP A 288 -9.88 -1.89 -27.35
C ASP A 288 -10.42 -3.25 -27.83
N ASN A 289 -9.63 -4.31 -27.72
CA ASN A 289 -10.03 -5.67 -28.07
C ASN A 289 -10.60 -6.47 -26.89
N PHE A 290 -10.51 -5.92 -25.66
CA PHE A 290 -11.08 -6.58 -24.49
C PHE A 290 -12.61 -6.49 -24.55
N ASN A 291 -13.28 -7.61 -24.31
CA ASN A 291 -14.73 -7.70 -24.43
C ASN A 291 -15.35 -8.50 -23.27
N GLU A 292 -16.67 -8.42 -23.18
CA GLU A 292 -17.43 -9.05 -22.10
C GLU A 292 -17.28 -10.58 -22.06
N SER A 293 -17.18 -11.26 -23.21
CA SER A 293 -16.96 -12.71 -23.22
C SER A 293 -15.61 -13.14 -22.63
N GLN A 294 -14.57 -12.31 -22.81
CA GLN A 294 -13.27 -12.56 -22.17
C GLN A 294 -13.36 -12.31 -20.66
N LEU A 295 -14.13 -11.29 -20.22
CA LEU A 295 -14.39 -11.04 -18.82
C LEU A 295 -15.17 -12.20 -18.18
N ASP A 296 -16.22 -12.69 -18.82
CA ASP A 296 -17.01 -13.83 -18.32
C ASP A 296 -16.14 -15.06 -18.13
N THR A 297 -15.22 -15.33 -19.07
CA THR A 297 -14.25 -16.44 -18.90
C THR A 297 -13.36 -16.23 -17.67
N VAL A 298 -12.97 -15.02 -17.36
CA VAL A 298 -12.16 -14.70 -16.18
C VAL A 298 -13.00 -14.88 -14.90
N LEU A 299 -14.23 -14.34 -14.88
CA LEU A 299 -15.14 -14.45 -13.73
C LEU A 299 -15.46 -15.91 -13.40
N ASP A 300 -15.81 -16.69 -14.42
CA ASP A 300 -16.08 -18.13 -14.28
C ASP A 300 -14.86 -18.88 -13.74
N TYR A 301 -13.67 -18.56 -14.24
CA TYR A 301 -12.43 -19.21 -13.80
C TYR A 301 -12.11 -18.93 -12.33
N PHE A 302 -12.33 -17.70 -11.85
CA PHE A 302 -12.09 -17.32 -10.46
C PHE A 302 -13.30 -17.60 -9.54
N GLY A 303 -14.45 -18.00 -10.11
CA GLY A 303 -15.67 -18.31 -9.36
C GLY A 303 -16.30 -17.10 -8.69
N VAL A 304 -16.33 -15.95 -9.38
CA VAL A 304 -16.83 -14.66 -8.86
C VAL A 304 -17.77 -14.00 -9.86
N GLU A 305 -18.62 -13.11 -9.37
CA GLU A 305 -19.56 -12.35 -10.22
C GLU A 305 -18.99 -10.96 -10.57
N ARG A 306 -18.10 -10.41 -9.72
CA ARG A 306 -17.55 -9.06 -9.86
C ARG A 306 -16.06 -9.00 -9.54
N ILE A 307 -15.39 -8.02 -10.14
CA ILE A 307 -14.00 -7.66 -9.82
C ILE A 307 -13.96 -6.18 -9.43
N VAL A 308 -13.38 -5.87 -8.27
CA VAL A 308 -13.12 -4.50 -7.82
C VAL A 308 -11.63 -4.20 -8.01
N VAL A 309 -11.33 -3.10 -8.71
CA VAL A 309 -9.97 -2.72 -9.09
C VAL A 309 -9.62 -1.28 -8.74
N GLY A 310 -8.33 -0.99 -8.58
CA GLY A 310 -7.72 0.33 -8.51
C GLY A 310 -6.91 0.65 -9.76
N HIS A 311 -5.71 1.23 -9.58
CA HIS A 311 -4.63 1.35 -10.57
C HIS A 311 -4.93 2.20 -11.81
N THR A 312 -6.10 2.05 -12.43
CA THR A 312 -6.49 2.78 -13.63
C THR A 312 -7.44 3.91 -13.26
N SER A 313 -6.85 5.04 -12.89
CA SER A 313 -7.58 6.19 -12.32
C SER A 313 -8.71 6.68 -13.19
N GLN A 314 -9.80 6.96 -12.52
CA GLN A 314 -10.99 7.62 -13.06
C GLN A 314 -11.28 8.89 -12.25
N ASP A 315 -12.17 9.74 -12.74
CA ASP A 315 -12.60 10.94 -12.01
C ASP A 315 -13.48 10.60 -10.80
N ARG A 316 -14.05 9.40 -10.78
CA ARG A 316 -14.96 8.89 -9.76
C ARG A 316 -15.00 7.37 -9.74
N VAL A 317 -15.58 6.80 -8.70
CA VAL A 317 -15.93 5.37 -8.68
C VAL A 317 -17.01 5.11 -9.74
N LEU A 318 -16.80 4.15 -10.59
CA LEU A 318 -17.73 3.74 -11.64
C LEU A 318 -17.61 2.24 -11.94
N SER A 319 -18.60 1.72 -12.65
CA SER A 319 -18.60 0.36 -13.16
C SER A 319 -18.58 0.30 -14.68
N VAL A 320 -18.08 -0.80 -15.20
CA VAL A 320 -18.09 -1.15 -16.63
C VAL A 320 -18.51 -2.60 -16.80
N PHE A 321 -18.86 -3.00 -18.02
CA PHE A 321 -19.30 -4.36 -18.36
C PHE A 321 -20.49 -4.83 -17.53
N ASN A 322 -21.59 -4.03 -17.48
CA ASN A 322 -22.81 -4.33 -16.72
C ASN A 322 -22.52 -4.65 -15.24
N ASP A 323 -21.75 -3.79 -14.57
CA ASP A 323 -21.35 -3.84 -13.16
C ASP A 323 -20.45 -5.04 -12.77
N LYS A 324 -19.90 -5.76 -13.75
CA LYS A 324 -18.98 -6.87 -13.52
C LYS A 324 -17.57 -6.40 -13.11
N VAL A 325 -17.17 -5.18 -13.50
CA VAL A 325 -15.92 -4.54 -13.05
C VAL A 325 -16.22 -3.18 -12.44
N ILE A 326 -15.82 -2.97 -11.20
CA ILE A 326 -15.97 -1.70 -10.47
C ILE A 326 -14.55 -1.13 -10.22
N VAL A 327 -14.31 0.10 -10.67
CA VAL A 327 -13.05 0.80 -10.41
C VAL A 327 -13.21 1.76 -9.24
N VAL A 328 -12.33 1.62 -8.23
CA VAL A 328 -12.33 2.41 -7.00
C VAL A 328 -11.15 3.39 -6.90
N ASP A 329 -10.27 3.46 -7.91
CA ASP A 329 -9.30 4.56 -8.05
C ASP A 329 -10.01 5.80 -8.59
N SER A 330 -10.56 6.59 -7.68
CA SER A 330 -11.28 7.84 -7.93
C SER A 330 -10.36 9.07 -7.90
N SER A 331 -9.08 8.91 -8.21
CA SER A 331 -8.05 9.96 -8.26
C SER A 331 -7.76 10.64 -6.92
N ILE A 332 -7.94 9.94 -5.78
CA ILE A 332 -7.58 10.41 -4.42
C ILE A 332 -6.14 10.98 -4.40
N LYS A 333 -5.24 10.38 -5.17
CA LYS A 333 -3.84 10.81 -5.30
C LYS A 333 -3.61 12.26 -5.71
N LEU A 334 -4.62 12.93 -6.25
CA LEU A 334 -4.55 14.37 -6.59
C LEU A 334 -4.77 15.26 -5.37
N GLY A 335 -5.27 14.71 -4.25
CA GLY A 335 -5.48 15.44 -3.01
C GLY A 335 -6.70 16.38 -3.01
N GLU A 336 -7.56 16.31 -4.02
CA GLU A 336 -8.68 17.24 -4.20
C GLU A 336 -10.02 16.63 -3.81
N SER A 337 -10.27 15.39 -4.22
CA SER A 337 -11.51 14.67 -3.98
C SER A 337 -11.30 13.15 -3.99
N GLY A 338 -12.33 12.41 -3.62
CA GLY A 338 -12.32 10.95 -3.67
C GLY A 338 -13.67 10.36 -3.33
N GLU A 339 -13.86 9.12 -3.72
CA GLU A 339 -15.07 8.36 -3.46
C GLU A 339 -14.73 6.99 -2.88
N ILE A 340 -15.69 6.40 -2.19
CA ILE A 340 -15.59 5.07 -1.58
C ILE A 340 -16.78 4.22 -2.06
N LEU A 341 -16.49 3.00 -2.49
CA LEU A 341 -17.50 1.99 -2.81
C LEU A 341 -18.04 1.38 -1.51
N PHE A 342 -19.34 1.12 -1.47
CA PHE A 342 -19.98 0.25 -0.50
C PHE A 342 -20.72 -0.87 -1.21
N VAL A 343 -20.72 -2.05 -0.59
CA VAL A 343 -21.61 -3.16 -0.95
C VAL A 343 -22.28 -3.61 0.35
N GLU A 344 -23.58 -3.39 0.44
CA GLU A 344 -24.39 -3.73 1.60
C GLU A 344 -25.51 -4.68 1.16
N SER A 345 -25.53 -5.87 1.73
CA SER A 345 -26.46 -6.95 1.31
C SER A 345 -26.43 -7.23 -0.21
N GLY A 346 -25.24 -7.13 -0.82
CA GLY A 346 -25.02 -7.34 -2.26
C GLY A 346 -25.27 -6.13 -3.15
N GLU A 347 -25.87 -5.04 -2.62
CA GLU A 347 -26.21 -3.84 -3.39
C GLU A 347 -25.08 -2.80 -3.33
N PRO A 348 -24.50 -2.40 -4.49
CA PRO A 348 -23.44 -1.41 -4.53
C PRO A 348 -23.97 0.02 -4.42
N SER A 349 -23.26 0.85 -3.69
CA SER A 349 -23.45 2.29 -3.61
C SER A 349 -22.14 3.03 -3.41
N ILE A 350 -22.12 4.32 -3.63
CA ILE A 350 -20.89 5.13 -3.62
C ILE A 350 -21.09 6.29 -2.64
N GLY A 351 -20.12 6.46 -1.75
CA GLY A 351 -20.01 7.62 -0.88
C GLY A 351 -19.00 8.63 -1.44
N ASN A 352 -19.35 9.90 -1.45
CA ASN A 352 -18.43 10.98 -1.82
C ASN A 352 -17.65 11.50 -0.59
N ILE A 353 -16.77 12.46 -0.80
CA ILE A 353 -15.98 13.09 0.27
C ILE A 353 -16.86 13.73 1.35
N MET A 354 -18.08 14.18 1.04
CA MET A 354 -19.03 14.78 1.99
C MET A 354 -19.87 13.74 2.74
N GLY A 355 -19.78 12.46 2.37
CA GLY A 355 -20.59 11.40 2.93
C GLY A 355 -21.95 11.20 2.24
N ASP A 356 -22.23 11.96 1.18
CA ASP A 356 -23.45 11.74 0.40
C ASP A 356 -23.36 10.43 -0.37
N ARG A 357 -24.48 9.69 -0.41
CA ARG A 357 -24.60 8.40 -1.08
C ARG A 357 -25.30 8.49 -2.42
N ARG A 358 -24.81 7.80 -3.42
CA ARG A 358 -25.47 7.56 -4.70
C ARG A 358 -25.42 6.08 -5.06
N LYS A 359 -26.31 5.62 -5.93
CA LYS A 359 -26.19 4.29 -6.54
C LYS A 359 -24.98 4.25 -7.48
N LEU A 360 -24.42 3.07 -7.64
CA LEU A 360 -23.37 2.81 -8.63
C LEU A 360 -23.91 3.05 -10.04
#